data_ee238b32b31840e40cba6ea9103af9f8
#
_entry.id   ee238b32b31840e40cba6ea9103af9f8
#
_cell.length_a   1.000
_cell.length_b   1.000
_cell.length_c   1.000
_cell.angle_alpha   90.00
_cell.angle_beta   90.00
_cell.angle_gamma   90.00
#
_symmetry.space_group_name_H-M   'P 1'
#
loop_
_entity.id
_entity.type
_entity.pdbx_description
1 polymer ?
#
loop_
_entity_poly.entity_id
_entity_poly.type
_entity_poly.pdbx_seq_one_letter_code
_entity_poly.pdbx_strand_id
1 'polypeptide(L)'
;MVETKREEIMRLEFESLSENEEFARVVAAVFMSRLNPTLEEIDDVKTAVSEAVTNAIIHGYRGKEGTIHMELHAGEGVLTVIIRDDGVGISDVEKAMEPMYTSDTAGERSGMGFSFMEAFMDEVSVESAPGQGTTVAMKKKIGG
;
A
#
# COMPACT_ATOMS: atom_id res chain seq x y z
N MET A 1 33.43 1.80 -17.70
CA MET A 1 32.58 2.68 -17.00
C MET A 1 31.70 1.94 -16.06
N VAL A 2 31.58 2.46 -14.89
CA VAL A 2 30.77 1.81 -13.91
C VAL A 2 29.33 2.21 -14.09
N GLU A 3 28.44 1.24 -14.16
CA GLU A 3 27.08 1.54 -14.29
C GLU A 3 26.49 1.80 -12.96
N THR A 4 25.90 2.94 -12.77
CA THR A 4 25.29 3.29 -11.51
C THR A 4 23.94 2.62 -11.43
N LYS A 5 23.69 1.91 -10.36
CA LYS A 5 22.40 1.33 -10.16
C LYS A 5 21.42 2.42 -9.90
N ARG A 6 20.34 2.42 -10.61
CA ARG A 6 19.36 3.46 -10.50
C ARG A 6 18.08 2.89 -9.96
N GLU A 7 17.46 3.65 -9.09
CA GLU A 7 16.15 3.32 -8.63
C GLU A 7 15.18 3.94 -9.61
N GLU A 8 14.24 3.17 -10.09
CA GLU A 8 13.20 3.68 -10.97
C GLU A 8 12.01 4.04 -10.12
N ILE A 9 11.43 5.17 -10.40
CA ILE A 9 10.35 5.71 -9.56
C ILE A 9 9.19 6.12 -10.45
N MET A 10 7.99 5.78 -10.03
CA MET A 10 6.77 6.24 -10.68
C MET A 10 5.87 6.81 -9.60
N ARG A 11 5.28 7.97 -9.87
CA ARG A 11 4.34 8.60 -8.95
C ARG A 11 3.05 8.86 -9.66
N LEU A 12 1.95 8.63 -8.97
CA LEU A 12 0.65 8.91 -9.54
C LEU A 12 -0.31 9.34 -8.45
N GLU A 13 -1.34 10.03 -8.86
CA GLU A 13 -2.40 10.45 -7.96
C GLU A 13 -3.71 10.04 -8.56
N PHE A 14 -4.66 9.69 -7.74
CA PHE A 14 -5.99 9.35 -8.24
C PHE A 14 -7.02 9.64 -7.15
N GLU A 15 -8.27 9.78 -7.60
CA GLU A 15 -9.34 10.05 -6.66
C GLU A 15 -9.68 8.83 -5.83
N SER A 16 -10.20 9.04 -4.62
CA SER A 16 -10.49 7.97 -3.69
C SER A 16 -11.79 7.27 -4.03
N LEU A 17 -11.88 6.77 -5.24
CA LEU A 17 -13.03 6.02 -5.72
C LEU A 17 -12.68 4.55 -5.76
N SER A 18 -13.63 3.69 -5.40
CA SER A 18 -13.36 2.26 -5.35
C SER A 18 -12.91 1.67 -6.68
N GLU A 19 -13.37 2.22 -7.81
CA GLU A 19 -12.90 1.74 -9.10
C GLU A 19 -11.41 1.98 -9.28
N ASN A 20 -10.83 2.97 -8.62
CA ASN A 20 -9.41 3.27 -8.78
C ASN A 20 -8.52 2.29 -8.04
N GLU A 21 -9.07 1.53 -7.11
CA GLU A 21 -8.32 0.49 -6.43
C GLU A 21 -7.86 -0.56 -7.44
N GLU A 22 -8.71 -0.88 -8.39
CA GLU A 22 -8.37 -1.86 -9.40
C GLU A 22 -7.27 -1.34 -10.32
N PHE A 23 -7.33 -0.07 -10.69
CA PHE A 23 -6.27 0.51 -11.52
C PHE A 23 -4.94 0.53 -10.75
N ALA A 24 -4.97 0.82 -9.45
CA ALA A 24 -3.75 0.84 -8.65
C ALA A 24 -3.07 -0.54 -8.65
N ARG A 25 -3.86 -1.61 -8.53
CA ARG A 25 -3.32 -2.97 -8.56
C ARG A 25 -2.64 -3.25 -9.89
N VAL A 26 -3.28 -2.84 -10.98
CA VAL A 26 -2.73 -3.08 -12.31
C VAL A 26 -1.45 -2.29 -12.52
N VAL A 27 -1.43 -1.04 -12.08
CA VAL A 27 -0.23 -0.22 -12.20
C VAL A 27 0.93 -0.87 -11.44
N ALA A 28 0.69 -1.35 -10.24
CA ALA A 28 1.74 -2.00 -9.46
C ALA A 28 2.25 -3.25 -10.16
N ALA A 29 1.36 -4.06 -10.72
CA ALA A 29 1.76 -5.28 -11.41
C ALA A 29 2.61 -4.97 -12.63
N VAL A 30 2.22 -3.96 -13.41
CA VAL A 30 2.97 -3.60 -14.60
C VAL A 30 4.32 -3.00 -14.22
N PHE A 31 4.35 -2.14 -13.20
CA PHE A 31 5.61 -1.52 -12.78
C PHE A 31 6.60 -2.59 -12.29
N MET A 32 6.13 -3.54 -11.48
CA MET A 32 7.03 -4.53 -10.91
C MET A 32 7.53 -5.55 -11.92
N SER A 33 6.93 -5.57 -13.11
CA SER A 33 7.35 -6.53 -14.13
C SER A 33 8.81 -6.35 -14.51
N ARG A 34 9.37 -5.16 -14.31
CA ARG A 34 10.79 -4.92 -14.60
C ARG A 34 11.72 -5.68 -13.65
N LEU A 35 11.19 -6.22 -12.56
CA LEU A 35 11.97 -6.99 -11.60
C LEU A 35 11.86 -8.50 -11.82
N ASN A 36 11.20 -8.91 -12.88
CA ASN A 36 11.02 -10.34 -13.24
C ASN A 36 10.38 -11.13 -12.11
N PRO A 37 9.18 -10.73 -11.67
CA PRO A 37 8.52 -11.40 -10.55
C PRO A 37 7.92 -12.74 -10.95
N THR A 38 7.69 -13.58 -9.97
CA THR A 38 6.88 -14.78 -10.17
C THR A 38 5.41 -14.38 -10.16
N LEU A 39 4.53 -15.25 -10.61
CA LEU A 39 3.09 -14.99 -10.57
C LEU A 39 2.62 -14.83 -9.14
N GLU A 40 3.16 -15.60 -8.22
CA GLU A 40 2.80 -15.50 -6.83
C GLU A 40 3.18 -14.14 -6.26
N GLU A 41 4.36 -13.64 -6.62
CA GLU A 41 4.80 -12.33 -6.16
C GLU A 41 3.89 -11.23 -6.69
N ILE A 42 3.45 -11.36 -7.93
CA ILE A 42 2.53 -10.38 -8.51
C ILE A 42 1.21 -10.39 -7.74
N ASP A 43 0.68 -11.56 -7.45
CA ASP A 43 -0.58 -11.67 -6.74
C ASP A 43 -0.45 -11.12 -5.32
N ASP A 44 0.67 -11.38 -4.66
CA ASP A 44 0.90 -10.88 -3.31
C ASP A 44 0.92 -9.35 -3.29
N VAL A 45 1.62 -8.76 -4.25
CA VAL A 45 1.71 -7.30 -4.30
C VAL A 45 0.36 -6.69 -4.63
N LYS A 46 -0.36 -7.30 -5.57
CA LYS A 46 -1.69 -6.78 -5.93
C LYS A 46 -2.63 -6.80 -4.72
N THR A 47 -2.55 -7.85 -3.92
CA THR A 47 -3.38 -7.94 -2.72
C THR A 47 -2.99 -6.87 -1.71
N ALA A 48 -1.70 -6.69 -1.48
CA ALA A 48 -1.25 -5.69 -0.51
C ALA A 48 -1.62 -4.28 -0.96
N VAL A 49 -1.48 -3.98 -2.24
CA VAL A 49 -1.85 -2.67 -2.78
C VAL A 49 -3.34 -2.44 -2.64
N SER A 50 -4.13 -3.47 -2.93
CA SER A 50 -5.57 -3.38 -2.81
C SER A 50 -5.97 -3.02 -1.38
N GLU A 51 -5.34 -3.68 -0.40
CA GLU A 51 -5.66 -3.40 0.99
C GLU A 51 -5.26 -1.98 1.39
N ALA A 52 -4.11 -1.52 0.94
CA ALA A 52 -3.64 -0.18 1.29
C ALA A 52 -4.54 0.90 0.67
N VAL A 53 -4.94 0.71 -0.58
CA VAL A 53 -5.80 1.69 -1.24
C VAL A 53 -7.19 1.67 -0.63
N THR A 54 -7.71 0.49 -0.33
CA THR A 54 -9.03 0.36 0.31
C THR A 54 -9.02 1.07 1.67
N ASN A 55 -7.92 0.92 2.43
CA ASN A 55 -7.81 1.62 3.70
C ASN A 55 -7.87 3.12 3.53
N ALA A 56 -7.20 3.65 2.52
CA ALA A 56 -7.23 5.09 2.27
C ALA A 56 -8.65 5.56 1.94
N ILE A 57 -9.37 4.79 1.15
CA ILE A 57 -10.72 5.15 0.73
C ILE A 57 -11.69 5.07 1.91
N ILE A 58 -11.69 3.95 2.61
CA ILE A 58 -12.70 3.66 3.62
C ILE A 58 -12.36 4.31 4.95
N HIS A 59 -11.12 4.15 5.40
CA HIS A 59 -10.73 4.62 6.71
C HIS A 59 -10.10 6.00 6.69
N GLY A 60 -9.35 6.31 5.65
CA GLY A 60 -8.72 7.62 5.53
C GLY A 60 -9.73 8.70 5.20
N TYR A 61 -10.41 8.54 4.09
CA TYR A 61 -11.36 9.56 3.64
C TYR A 61 -12.80 9.27 4.05
N ARG A 62 -13.05 8.10 4.61
CA ARG A 62 -14.38 7.73 5.12
C ARG A 62 -15.44 7.85 4.05
N GLY A 63 -15.08 7.47 2.83
CA GLY A 63 -16.01 7.51 1.72
C GLY A 63 -16.21 8.88 1.12
N LYS A 64 -15.48 9.89 1.61
CA LYS A 64 -15.59 11.22 1.05
C LYS A 64 -14.54 11.41 -0.01
N GLU A 65 -14.67 12.47 -0.77
CA GLU A 65 -13.71 12.77 -1.82
C GLU A 65 -12.35 13.07 -1.27
N GLY A 66 -11.34 12.56 -1.92
CA GLY A 66 -9.95 12.84 -1.56
C GLY A 66 -9.03 12.34 -2.64
N THR A 67 -7.76 12.67 -2.51
CA THR A 67 -6.74 12.26 -3.46
C THR A 67 -5.81 11.25 -2.79
N ILE A 68 -5.55 10.15 -3.48
CA ILE A 68 -4.60 9.14 -3.01
C ILE A 68 -3.34 9.30 -3.82
N HIS A 69 -2.19 9.32 -3.12
CA HIS A 69 -0.89 9.46 -3.75
C HIS A 69 -0.19 8.10 -3.67
N MET A 70 0.30 7.63 -4.80
CA MET A 70 0.95 6.34 -4.88
C MET A 70 2.34 6.52 -5.48
N GLU A 71 3.35 5.95 -4.83
CA GLU A 71 4.69 5.92 -5.36
C GLU A 71 5.17 4.50 -5.45
N LEU A 72 5.88 4.21 -6.51
CA LEU A 72 6.47 2.90 -6.72
C LEU A 72 7.94 3.09 -6.99
N HIS A 73 8.76 2.32 -6.32
CA HIS A 73 10.20 2.37 -6.48
C HIS A 73 10.69 0.97 -6.78
N ALA A 74 11.59 0.83 -7.73
CA ALA A 74 12.21 -0.46 -8.05
C ALA A 74 13.71 -0.26 -8.14
N GLY A 75 14.45 -1.01 -7.34
CA GLY A 75 15.91 -0.95 -7.37
C GLY A 75 16.50 -2.12 -6.63
N GLU A 76 17.55 -2.70 -7.17
CA GLU A 76 18.29 -3.80 -6.54
C GLU A 76 17.38 -4.95 -6.12
N GLY A 77 16.43 -5.28 -6.96
CA GLY A 77 15.55 -6.41 -6.71
C GLY A 77 14.47 -6.16 -5.67
N VAL A 78 14.29 -4.91 -5.25
CA VAL A 78 13.29 -4.59 -4.24
C VAL A 78 12.24 -3.67 -4.82
N LEU A 79 10.99 -4.00 -4.57
CA LEU A 79 9.87 -3.14 -4.93
C LEU A 79 9.40 -2.45 -3.65
N THR A 80 9.24 -1.14 -3.73
CA THR A 80 8.65 -0.35 -2.64
C THR A 80 7.38 0.31 -3.17
N VAL A 81 6.31 0.18 -2.43
CA VAL A 81 5.04 0.83 -2.77
C VAL A 81 4.65 1.70 -1.59
N ILE A 82 4.37 2.96 -1.86
CA ILE A 82 3.98 3.91 -0.83
C ILE A 82 2.61 4.46 -1.19
N ILE A 83 1.67 4.35 -0.28
CA ILE A 83 0.30 4.84 -0.48
C ILE A 83 0.03 5.87 0.60
N ARG A 84 -0.31 7.09 0.20
CA ARG A 84 -0.55 8.17 1.16
C ARG A 84 -1.93 8.77 0.93
N ASP A 85 -2.64 9.01 2.03
CA ASP A 85 -3.87 9.77 1.99
C ASP A 85 -3.75 10.94 2.95
N ASP A 86 -4.56 11.95 2.75
CA ASP A 86 -4.58 13.13 3.60
C ASP A 86 -5.87 13.14 4.43
N GLY A 87 -6.30 11.98 4.85
CA GLY A 87 -7.56 11.80 5.55
C GLY A 87 -7.44 12.01 7.05
N VAL A 88 -8.29 11.29 7.80
CA VAL A 88 -8.42 11.52 9.23
C VAL A 88 -7.26 11.01 10.06
N GLY A 89 -6.46 10.12 9.52
CA GLY A 89 -5.33 9.55 10.26
C GLY A 89 -5.75 8.47 11.23
N ILE A 90 -4.77 7.90 11.91
CA ILE A 90 -4.96 6.80 12.84
C ILE A 90 -4.43 7.26 14.19
N SER A 91 -5.25 7.12 15.24
CA SER A 91 -4.84 7.58 16.56
C SER A 91 -3.87 6.63 17.24
N ASP A 92 -3.94 5.35 16.95
CA ASP A 92 -3.07 4.37 17.59
C ASP A 92 -2.58 3.41 16.52
N VAL A 93 -1.45 3.75 15.90
CA VAL A 93 -0.90 2.97 14.80
C VAL A 93 -0.47 1.58 15.27
N GLU A 94 0.14 1.48 16.44
CA GLU A 94 0.58 0.18 16.93
C GLU A 94 -0.58 -0.77 17.10
N LYS A 95 -1.68 -0.28 17.64
CA LYS A 95 -2.84 -1.11 17.84
C LYS A 95 -3.47 -1.49 16.51
N ALA A 96 -3.51 -0.55 15.57
CA ALA A 96 -4.11 -0.82 14.26
C ALA A 96 -3.34 -1.90 13.51
N MET A 97 -2.05 -2.03 13.78
CA MET A 97 -1.23 -3.02 13.10
C MET A 97 -1.22 -4.39 13.79
N GLU A 98 -1.84 -4.50 14.95
CA GLU A 98 -1.90 -5.79 15.63
C GLU A 98 -2.68 -6.79 14.79
N PRO A 99 -2.26 -8.04 14.75
CA PRO A 99 -2.97 -9.05 13.98
C PRO A 99 -4.42 -9.18 14.45
N MET A 100 -5.31 -9.24 13.51
CA MET A 100 -6.73 -9.43 13.78
C MET A 100 -7.39 -8.29 14.53
N TYR A 101 -6.71 -7.14 14.64
CA TYR A 101 -7.32 -6.01 15.31
C TYR A 101 -8.51 -5.51 14.49
N THR A 102 -9.58 -5.19 15.13
CA THR A 102 -10.70 -4.56 14.47
C THR A 102 -11.26 -3.50 15.41
N SER A 103 -11.56 -2.34 14.85
CA SER A 103 -12.16 -1.27 15.61
C SER A 103 -13.67 -1.40 15.60
N ASP A 104 -14.20 -2.35 14.89
CA ASP A 104 -15.64 -2.50 14.74
C ASP A 104 -16.06 -3.87 15.18
N THR A 105 -16.82 -3.91 16.24
CA THR A 105 -17.27 -5.16 16.76
C THR A 105 -18.28 -5.83 15.85
N ALA A 106 -18.78 -5.14 14.86
CA ALA A 106 -19.68 -5.75 13.91
C ALA A 106 -18.94 -6.63 12.93
N GLY A 107 -17.65 -6.72 13.06
CA GLY A 107 -16.90 -7.65 12.27
C GLY A 107 -16.65 -7.23 10.88
N GLU A 108 -16.79 -5.98 10.54
CA GLU A 108 -16.48 -5.64 9.30
C GLU A 108 -15.16 -5.54 9.10
N ARG A 109 -14.48 -5.47 8.29
CA ARG A 109 -13.20 -5.27 7.87
C ARG A 109 -12.28 -5.26 8.94
N SER A 110 -11.68 -6.25 9.24
CA SER A 110 -10.75 -6.35 10.23
C SER A 110 -9.68 -5.41 10.08
N GLY A 111 -9.28 -4.83 11.06
CA GLY A 111 -8.08 -4.15 11.32
C GLY A 111 -7.46 -3.35 10.24
N MET A 112 -8.14 -2.76 9.38
CA MET A 112 -7.58 -1.98 8.31
C MET A 112 -6.69 -2.76 7.36
N GLY A 113 -6.70 -4.08 7.44
CA GLY A 113 -5.98 -4.91 6.49
C GLY A 113 -4.47 -4.93 6.62
N PHE A 114 -3.91 -4.34 7.71
CA PHE A 114 -2.46 -4.34 7.87
C PHE A 114 -1.90 -5.75 8.04
N SER A 115 -2.66 -6.65 8.64
CA SER A 115 -2.21 -8.04 8.78
C SER A 115 -2.02 -8.69 7.41
N PHE A 116 -2.91 -8.39 6.45
CA PHE A 116 -2.76 -8.94 5.11
C PHE A 116 -1.57 -8.33 4.40
N MET A 117 -1.35 -7.03 4.58
CA MET A 117 -0.18 -6.41 3.98
C MET A 117 1.10 -7.05 4.50
N GLU A 118 1.16 -7.30 5.81
CA GLU A 118 2.34 -7.91 6.39
C GLU A 118 2.51 -9.37 5.97
N ALA A 119 1.41 -10.06 5.68
CA ALA A 119 1.48 -11.44 5.23
C ALA A 119 2.07 -11.55 3.83
N PHE A 120 1.84 -10.57 2.98
CA PHE A 120 2.24 -10.65 1.58
C PHE A 120 3.47 -9.81 1.22
N MET A 121 3.85 -8.86 2.07
CA MET A 121 5.02 -8.03 1.82
C MET A 121 6.08 -8.36 2.88
N ASP A 122 7.33 -8.02 2.58
CA ASP A 122 8.40 -8.31 3.51
C ASP A 122 8.48 -7.28 4.63
N GLU A 123 8.13 -6.04 4.34
CA GLU A 123 8.13 -4.97 5.35
C GLU A 123 6.95 -4.07 5.13
N VAL A 124 6.30 -3.67 6.19
CA VAL A 124 5.22 -2.70 6.13
C VAL A 124 5.43 -1.69 7.24
N SER A 125 5.45 -0.41 6.92
CA SER A 125 5.53 0.62 7.93
C SER A 125 4.39 1.61 7.71
N VAL A 126 3.89 2.18 8.78
CA VAL A 126 2.76 3.08 8.75
C VAL A 126 3.10 4.32 9.56
N GLU A 127 2.92 5.48 8.95
CA GLU A 127 3.07 6.76 9.66
C GLU A 127 1.74 7.46 9.59
N SER A 128 1.22 7.84 10.73
CA SER A 128 -0.09 8.47 10.79
C SER A 128 -0.26 9.17 12.13
N ALA A 129 -1.12 10.17 12.13
CA ALA A 129 -1.55 10.83 13.35
C ALA A 129 -2.90 11.44 13.08
N PRO A 130 -3.72 11.69 14.10
CA PRO A 130 -5.06 12.25 13.88
C PRO A 130 -4.98 13.55 13.10
N GLY A 131 -5.75 13.65 12.05
CA GLY A 131 -5.80 14.83 11.22
C GLY A 131 -4.65 15.00 10.25
N GLN A 132 -3.68 14.05 10.26
CA GLN A 132 -2.49 14.16 9.42
C GLN A 132 -2.47 13.18 8.27
N GLY A 133 -3.53 12.42 8.09
CA GLY A 133 -3.54 11.39 7.05
C GLY A 133 -2.70 10.19 7.43
N THR A 134 -2.48 9.32 6.47
CA THR A 134 -1.75 8.07 6.69
C THR A 134 -0.84 7.78 5.51
N THR A 135 0.37 7.37 5.79
CA THR A 135 1.31 6.91 4.77
C THR A 135 1.69 5.47 5.10
N VAL A 136 1.44 4.58 4.15
CA VAL A 136 1.80 3.18 4.29
C VAL A 136 2.92 2.90 3.29
N ALA A 137 4.04 2.39 3.76
CA ALA A 137 5.15 2.02 2.90
C ALA A 137 5.38 0.53 3.01
N MET A 138 5.41 -0.15 1.87
CA MET A 138 5.53 -1.61 1.82
C MET A 138 6.70 -1.97 0.93
N LYS A 139 7.49 -2.96 1.33
CA LYS A 139 8.62 -3.41 0.54
C LYS A 139 8.57 -4.91 0.35
N LYS A 140 9.00 -5.36 -0.80
CA LYS A 140 9.06 -6.79 -1.10
C LYS A 140 10.26 -7.06 -1.99
N LYS A 141 11.03 -8.09 -1.63
CA LYS A 141 12.13 -8.53 -2.45
C LYS A 141 11.55 -9.39 -3.55
N ILE A 142 11.88 -9.08 -4.79
CA ILE A 142 11.27 -9.70 -5.95
C ILE A 142 12.30 -10.50 -6.74
N GLY A 143 11.86 -11.62 -7.25
CA GLY A 143 12.68 -12.37 -8.20
C GLY A 143 13.81 -13.14 -7.57
N GLY A 144 13.77 -13.30 -6.31
CA GLY A 144 14.86 -13.94 -5.77
C GLY A 144 14.84 -14.56 -4.55
#